data_d0b024d935b81305e8e51af73745e4ce
#
_entry.id   d0b024d935b81305e8e51af73745e4ce
#
_cell.length_a   1.000
_cell.length_b   1.000
_cell.length_c   1.000
_cell.angle_alpha   90.00
_cell.angle_beta   90.00
_cell.angle_gamma   90.00
#
_symmetry.space_group_name_H-M   'P 1'
#
loop_
_entity.id
_entity.type
_entity.pdbx_description
1 polymer ?
#
loop_
_entity_poly.entity_id
_entity_poly.type
_entity_poly.pdbx_seq_one_letter_code
_entity_poly.pdbx_strand_id
1 'polypeptide(L)'
;MKHLVAIGEALIDFAPQQAGSPIKHTECFLPKVGGAPANVCGAYARLGGRAVMLTQLGKDPFGDKIVEELADSGINVDHISRTDEANTSLAFVALMENGDREFSFYRKPGADMLYQPEQVPENVFRDAYALHFCSVSLGDFPMKEAHKKAVEYASKAGAVISFDPNLRPQLWEDEEKLCTAVKEFLPYSDILKLSDEELFFITGKEQIQDALEDLFDLGISVVLYTKGSHGAEVYTRKASASVPGRDKKAVDTTGAGDGFIGSFLNQLAFDGKSLEDMKQMTSEQWEQYLTFSNVFCGDSIQKKGAISSYITREQMQILLP
;
A
#
# COMPACT_ATOMS: atom_id res chain seq x y z
N MET A 1 -14.55 7.72 13.88
CA MET A 1 -13.14 7.48 13.49
C MET A 1 -12.84 8.33 12.26
N LYS A 2 -11.72 9.03 12.24
CA LYS A 2 -11.22 9.73 11.05
C LYS A 2 -10.97 8.72 9.92
N HIS A 3 -10.86 9.17 8.66
CA HIS A 3 -10.75 8.28 7.51
C HIS A 3 -9.32 8.24 6.93
N LEU A 4 -9.03 7.18 6.18
CA LEU A 4 -7.83 7.06 5.37
C LEU A 4 -8.08 7.70 3.99
N VAL A 5 -7.13 8.46 3.49
CA VAL A 5 -7.04 8.85 2.09
C VAL A 5 -5.87 8.10 1.48
N ALA A 6 -6.07 7.40 0.37
CA ALA A 6 -4.97 6.83 -0.40
C ALA A 6 -4.97 7.42 -1.82
N ILE A 7 -3.77 7.69 -2.34
CA ILE A 7 -3.56 8.21 -3.69
C ILE A 7 -2.60 7.31 -4.46
N GLY A 8 -2.90 7.04 -5.72
CA GLY A 8 -2.04 6.26 -6.60
C GLY A 8 -2.84 5.40 -7.58
N GLU A 9 -2.26 4.31 -8.03
CA GLU A 9 -2.87 3.42 -9.00
C GLU A 9 -3.98 2.54 -8.39
N ALA A 10 -5.03 2.34 -9.17
CA ALA A 10 -5.92 1.21 -9.10
C ALA A 10 -5.96 0.57 -10.49
N LEU A 11 -5.84 -0.72 -10.58
CA LEU A 11 -5.65 -1.44 -11.84
C LEU A 11 -6.32 -2.83 -11.80
N ILE A 12 -6.32 -3.51 -12.93
CA ILE A 12 -6.73 -4.91 -13.01
C ILE A 12 -5.50 -5.80 -13.09
N ASP A 13 -5.35 -6.68 -12.09
CA ASP A 13 -4.41 -7.80 -12.10
C ASP A 13 -5.06 -9.01 -12.80
N PHE A 14 -4.51 -9.42 -13.92
CA PHE A 14 -4.86 -10.66 -14.59
C PHE A 14 -4.01 -11.80 -14.03
N ALA A 15 -4.56 -12.51 -13.05
CA ALA A 15 -3.91 -13.64 -12.40
C ALA A 15 -4.21 -14.94 -13.18
N PRO A 16 -3.24 -15.87 -13.34
CA PRO A 16 -3.47 -17.12 -14.03
C PRO A 16 -4.45 -18.00 -13.24
N GLN A 17 -5.33 -18.70 -13.94
CA GLN A 17 -6.20 -19.68 -13.31
C GLN A 17 -5.40 -20.85 -12.72
N GLN A 18 -4.30 -21.23 -13.38
CA GLN A 18 -3.36 -22.28 -12.96
C GLN A 18 -1.94 -21.70 -12.94
N ALA A 19 -1.19 -21.97 -11.87
CA ALA A 19 0.22 -21.63 -11.78
C ALA A 19 1.09 -22.64 -12.57
N GLY A 20 2.37 -22.26 -12.79
CA GLY A 20 3.38 -23.14 -13.37
C GLY A 20 3.74 -22.83 -14.82
N SER A 21 3.11 -21.81 -15.47
CA SER A 21 3.41 -21.44 -16.85
C SER A 21 3.71 -19.95 -16.98
N PRO A 22 4.63 -19.55 -17.86
CA PRO A 22 4.88 -18.16 -18.19
C PRO A 22 3.65 -17.53 -18.87
N ILE A 23 3.57 -16.18 -18.81
CA ILE A 23 2.43 -15.40 -19.37
C ILE A 23 2.13 -15.83 -20.81
N LYS A 24 3.16 -16.00 -21.65
CA LYS A 24 3.01 -16.37 -23.07
C LYS A 24 2.35 -17.74 -23.33
N HIS A 25 2.27 -18.60 -22.32
CA HIS A 25 1.69 -19.94 -22.40
C HIS A 25 0.45 -20.10 -21.51
N THR A 26 0.06 -19.05 -20.79
CA THR A 26 -1.13 -19.07 -19.94
C THR A 26 -2.37 -18.86 -20.77
N GLU A 27 -3.25 -19.85 -20.82
CA GLU A 27 -4.47 -19.82 -21.65
C GLU A 27 -5.63 -19.04 -21.00
N CYS A 28 -5.67 -18.99 -19.66
CA CYS A 28 -6.78 -18.38 -18.93
C CYS A 28 -6.30 -17.49 -17.78
N PHE A 29 -6.74 -16.24 -17.82
CA PHE A 29 -6.51 -15.26 -16.77
C PHE A 29 -7.83 -14.82 -16.14
N LEU A 30 -7.80 -14.59 -14.84
CA LEU A 30 -8.91 -14.07 -14.04
C LEU A 30 -8.63 -12.61 -13.66
N PRO A 31 -9.49 -11.66 -14.06
CA PRO A 31 -9.32 -10.26 -13.69
C PRO A 31 -9.64 -10.06 -12.21
N LYS A 32 -8.75 -9.39 -11.50
CA LYS A 32 -8.88 -9.00 -10.09
C LYS A 32 -8.59 -7.52 -9.96
N VAL A 33 -9.36 -6.82 -9.13
CA VAL A 33 -9.03 -5.44 -8.76
C VAL A 33 -7.81 -5.46 -7.85
N GLY A 34 -6.83 -4.63 -8.19
CA GLY A 34 -5.54 -4.47 -7.50
C GLY A 34 -5.05 -3.04 -7.54
N GLY A 35 -3.77 -2.86 -7.26
CA GLY A 35 -3.13 -1.58 -7.01
C GLY A 35 -2.86 -1.41 -5.51
N ALA A 36 -1.62 -1.13 -5.15
CA ALA A 36 -1.23 -1.11 -3.73
C ALA A 36 -2.04 -0.10 -2.90
N PRO A 37 -2.26 1.17 -3.32
CA PRO A 37 -3.09 2.10 -2.57
C PRO A 37 -4.54 1.64 -2.42
N ALA A 38 -5.11 1.01 -3.45
CA ALA A 38 -6.47 0.46 -3.41
C ALA A 38 -6.57 -0.72 -2.41
N ASN A 39 -5.55 -1.59 -2.38
CA ASN A 39 -5.48 -2.69 -1.41
C ASN A 39 -5.38 -2.18 0.03
N VAL A 40 -4.61 -1.12 0.28
CA VAL A 40 -4.52 -0.48 1.60
C VAL A 40 -5.87 0.10 2.03
N CYS A 41 -6.59 0.79 1.12
CA CYS A 41 -7.97 1.22 1.36
C CYS A 41 -8.87 0.04 1.71
N GLY A 42 -8.76 -1.07 0.98
CA GLY A 42 -9.52 -2.28 1.21
C GLY A 42 -9.29 -2.89 2.60
N ALA A 43 -8.04 -3.02 3.02
CA ALA A 43 -7.70 -3.50 4.36
C ALA A 43 -8.26 -2.59 5.46
N TYR A 44 -8.13 -1.27 5.27
CA TYR A 44 -8.65 -0.28 6.22
C TYR A 44 -10.19 -0.33 6.31
N ALA A 45 -10.87 -0.45 5.18
CA ALA A 45 -12.35 -0.51 5.11
C ALA A 45 -12.90 -1.82 5.69
N ARG A 46 -12.27 -2.97 5.39
CA ARG A 46 -12.67 -4.29 5.93
C ARG A 46 -12.63 -4.34 7.46
N LEU A 47 -11.77 -3.55 8.08
CA LEU A 47 -11.68 -3.39 9.53
C LEU A 47 -12.63 -2.32 10.08
N GLY A 48 -13.63 -1.89 9.31
CA GLY A 48 -14.67 -0.93 9.72
C GLY A 48 -14.23 0.53 9.67
N GLY A 49 -13.07 0.82 9.05
CA GLY A 49 -12.63 2.20 8.79
C GLY A 49 -13.31 2.79 7.55
N ARG A 50 -13.35 4.11 7.45
CA ARG A 50 -13.72 4.81 6.22
C ARG A 50 -12.46 5.07 5.41
N ALA A 51 -12.45 4.72 4.13
CA ALA A 51 -11.33 4.96 3.21
C ALA A 51 -11.81 5.70 1.97
N VAL A 52 -10.97 6.60 1.44
CA VAL A 52 -11.20 7.37 0.22
C VAL A 52 -10.08 7.07 -0.75
N MET A 53 -10.40 6.65 -1.97
CA MET A 53 -9.41 6.41 -3.02
C MET A 53 -9.34 7.60 -3.99
N LEU A 54 -8.15 8.15 -4.18
CA LEU A 54 -7.83 9.19 -5.17
C LEU A 54 -7.04 8.56 -6.31
N THR A 55 -7.65 8.46 -7.48
CA THR A 55 -7.04 7.90 -8.70
C THR A 55 -7.81 8.36 -9.93
N GLN A 56 -7.29 8.00 -11.11
CA GLN A 56 -8.00 8.17 -12.37
C GLN A 56 -8.04 6.86 -13.13
N LEU A 57 -9.20 6.54 -13.70
CA LEU A 57 -9.46 5.34 -14.49
C LEU A 57 -9.93 5.71 -15.88
N GLY A 58 -9.73 4.82 -16.83
CA GLY A 58 -10.29 4.96 -18.16
C GLY A 58 -11.82 4.85 -18.14
N LYS A 59 -12.50 5.51 -19.08
CA LYS A 59 -13.91 5.29 -19.35
C LYS A 59 -14.08 4.00 -20.15
N ASP A 60 -13.75 2.88 -19.52
CA ASP A 60 -13.76 1.54 -20.08
C ASP A 60 -14.34 0.53 -19.07
N PRO A 61 -14.71 -0.70 -19.53
CA PRO A 61 -15.31 -1.71 -18.66
C PRO A 61 -14.44 -2.12 -17.45
N PHE A 62 -13.11 -2.00 -17.54
CA PHE A 62 -12.23 -2.31 -16.41
C PHE A 62 -12.25 -1.20 -15.37
N GLY A 63 -12.32 0.07 -15.80
CA GLY A 63 -12.53 1.19 -14.90
C GLY A 63 -13.88 1.09 -14.17
N ASP A 64 -14.94 0.66 -14.87
CA ASP A 64 -16.26 0.44 -14.25
C ASP A 64 -16.18 -0.67 -13.19
N LYS A 65 -15.55 -1.80 -13.53
CA LYS A 65 -15.33 -2.92 -12.60
C LYS A 65 -14.57 -2.48 -11.35
N ILE A 66 -13.51 -1.68 -11.48
CA ILE A 66 -12.75 -1.17 -10.32
C ILE A 66 -13.65 -0.34 -9.42
N VAL A 67 -14.41 0.61 -9.98
CA VAL A 67 -15.32 1.46 -9.19
C VAL A 67 -16.34 0.61 -8.43
N GLU A 68 -16.97 -0.36 -9.09
CA GLU A 68 -17.96 -1.25 -8.48
C GLU A 68 -17.34 -2.07 -7.33
N GLU A 69 -16.23 -2.77 -7.56
CA GLU A 69 -15.62 -3.65 -6.55
C GLU A 69 -15.04 -2.87 -5.35
N LEU A 70 -14.50 -1.65 -5.59
CA LEU A 70 -14.04 -0.79 -4.50
C LEU A 70 -15.22 -0.27 -3.66
N ALA A 71 -16.31 0.15 -4.31
CA ALA A 71 -17.53 0.58 -3.62
C ALA A 71 -18.14 -0.56 -2.80
N ASP A 72 -18.24 -1.77 -3.36
CA ASP A 72 -18.73 -2.97 -2.68
C ASP A 72 -17.86 -3.36 -1.47
N SER A 73 -16.58 -2.99 -1.53
CA SER A 73 -15.63 -3.18 -0.42
C SER A 73 -15.73 -2.09 0.66
N GLY A 74 -16.64 -1.12 0.51
CA GLY A 74 -16.85 -0.03 1.46
C GLY A 74 -15.89 1.14 1.33
N ILE A 75 -15.19 1.25 0.19
CA ILE A 75 -14.28 2.36 -0.12
C ILE A 75 -15.08 3.47 -0.78
N ASN A 76 -14.86 4.73 -0.38
CA ASN A 76 -15.44 5.87 -1.07
C ASN A 76 -14.74 6.09 -2.41
N VAL A 77 -15.52 6.02 -3.48
CA VAL A 77 -15.10 6.14 -4.89
C VAL A 77 -15.53 7.45 -5.54
N ASP A 78 -16.17 8.37 -4.80
CA ASP A 78 -16.73 9.64 -5.34
C ASP A 78 -15.66 10.56 -5.94
N HIS A 79 -14.40 10.33 -5.58
CA HIS A 79 -13.24 11.11 -6.01
C HIS A 79 -12.36 10.38 -7.03
N ILE A 80 -12.84 9.27 -7.58
CA ILE A 80 -12.18 8.60 -8.70
C ILE A 80 -12.52 9.35 -9.99
N SER A 81 -11.49 9.91 -10.63
CA SER A 81 -11.64 10.59 -11.92
C SER A 81 -11.74 9.58 -13.07
N ARG A 82 -12.38 9.98 -14.18
CA ARG A 82 -12.53 9.16 -15.39
C ARG A 82 -12.07 9.94 -16.61
N THR A 83 -11.30 9.28 -17.49
CA THR A 83 -10.75 9.89 -18.71
C THR A 83 -10.97 9.04 -19.95
N ASP A 84 -11.07 9.69 -21.11
CA ASP A 84 -11.04 9.04 -22.44
C ASP A 84 -9.62 9.06 -23.05
N GLU A 85 -8.66 9.73 -22.42
CA GLU A 85 -7.32 9.93 -22.97
C GLU A 85 -6.43 8.70 -22.85
N ALA A 86 -6.72 7.82 -21.88
CA ALA A 86 -5.99 6.56 -21.68
C ALA A 86 -6.89 5.51 -21.07
N ASN A 87 -6.54 4.24 -21.31
CA ASN A 87 -7.25 3.10 -20.73
C ASN A 87 -6.85 2.88 -19.27
N THR A 88 -7.72 2.19 -18.54
CA THR A 88 -7.42 1.64 -17.23
C THR A 88 -6.19 0.75 -17.29
N SER A 89 -5.27 0.92 -16.36
CA SER A 89 -4.03 0.15 -16.27
C SER A 89 -4.30 -1.33 -16.02
N LEU A 90 -3.56 -2.20 -16.71
CA LEU A 90 -3.64 -3.65 -16.56
C LEU A 90 -2.27 -4.22 -16.21
N ALA A 91 -2.24 -5.24 -15.37
CA ALA A 91 -1.08 -6.05 -15.08
C ALA A 91 -1.40 -7.53 -15.31
N PHE A 92 -0.57 -8.22 -16.08
CA PHE A 92 -0.62 -9.68 -16.20
C PHE A 92 0.45 -10.27 -15.28
N VAL A 93 0.06 -11.27 -14.52
CA VAL A 93 0.95 -11.94 -13.57
C VAL A 93 0.95 -13.42 -13.90
N ALA A 94 2.11 -14.06 -13.90
CA ALA A 94 2.23 -15.52 -13.91
C ALA A 94 3.09 -15.94 -12.71
N LEU A 95 2.71 -17.05 -12.09
CA LEU A 95 3.48 -17.70 -11.04
C LEU A 95 4.14 -18.92 -11.65
N MET A 96 5.48 -18.88 -11.71
CA MET A 96 6.30 -19.96 -12.27
C MET A 96 6.37 -21.16 -11.33
N GLU A 97 6.76 -22.34 -11.82
CA GLU A 97 6.94 -23.55 -11.01
C GLU A 97 7.97 -23.39 -9.87
N ASN A 98 8.99 -22.60 -10.10
CA ASN A 98 10.04 -22.28 -9.09
C ASN A 98 9.59 -21.25 -8.04
N GLY A 99 8.37 -20.72 -8.14
CA GLY A 99 7.82 -19.70 -7.24
C GLY A 99 8.05 -18.26 -7.69
N ASP A 100 8.85 -18.04 -8.75
CA ASP A 100 9.07 -16.70 -9.30
C ASP A 100 7.81 -16.16 -9.96
N ARG A 101 7.69 -14.82 -10.01
CA ARG A 101 6.59 -14.14 -10.68
C ARG A 101 7.08 -13.42 -11.93
N GLU A 102 6.38 -13.65 -13.04
CA GLU A 102 6.52 -12.86 -14.26
C GLU A 102 5.42 -11.81 -14.30
N PHE A 103 5.77 -10.58 -14.70
CA PHE A 103 4.81 -9.48 -14.85
C PHE A 103 4.87 -8.90 -16.25
N SER A 104 3.71 -8.50 -16.78
CA SER A 104 3.60 -7.71 -18.00
C SER A 104 2.57 -6.59 -17.77
N PHE A 105 3.02 -5.34 -17.85
CA PHE A 105 2.17 -4.18 -17.57
C PHE A 105 1.72 -3.50 -18.86
N TYR A 106 0.43 -3.19 -18.93
CA TYR A 106 -0.19 -2.38 -19.98
C TYR A 106 -0.58 -1.03 -19.39
N ARG A 107 0.42 -0.13 -19.29
CA ARG A 107 0.36 1.17 -18.60
C ARG A 107 1.31 2.18 -19.26
N LYS A 108 1.08 2.47 -20.60
CA LYS A 108 1.99 3.35 -21.38
C LYS A 108 1.22 4.29 -22.33
N PRO A 109 0.57 5.38 -21.82
CA PRO A 109 0.24 5.64 -20.43
C PRO A 109 -1.00 4.86 -19.98
N GLY A 110 -1.12 4.63 -18.68
CA GLY A 110 -2.37 4.27 -18.04
C GLY A 110 -3.13 5.52 -17.60
N ALA A 111 -4.44 5.40 -17.43
CA ALA A 111 -5.29 6.52 -17.02
C ALA A 111 -4.86 7.14 -15.70
N ASP A 112 -4.40 6.32 -14.75
CA ASP A 112 -3.91 6.74 -13.43
C ASP A 112 -2.68 7.65 -13.52
N MET A 113 -1.81 7.46 -14.52
CA MET A 113 -0.63 8.31 -14.72
C MET A 113 -0.99 9.77 -15.08
N LEU A 114 -2.17 9.98 -15.69
CA LEU A 114 -2.63 11.27 -16.18
C LEU A 114 -3.42 12.08 -15.14
N TYR A 115 -3.59 11.57 -13.91
CA TYR A 115 -4.28 12.28 -12.83
C TYR A 115 -3.53 13.55 -12.48
N GLN A 116 -4.22 14.70 -12.62
CA GLN A 116 -3.62 16.03 -12.47
C GLN A 116 -3.69 16.53 -11.02
N PRO A 117 -2.74 17.37 -10.57
CA PRO A 117 -2.76 17.95 -9.23
C PRO A 117 -4.01 18.79 -8.94
N GLU A 118 -4.62 19.40 -9.97
CA GLU A 118 -5.86 20.18 -9.84
C GLU A 118 -7.09 19.31 -9.53
N GLN A 119 -7.00 18.02 -9.81
CA GLN A 119 -8.08 17.06 -9.52
C GLN A 119 -8.07 16.59 -8.06
N VAL A 120 -6.99 16.86 -7.30
CA VAL A 120 -6.88 16.46 -5.89
C VAL A 120 -7.82 17.34 -5.04
N PRO A 121 -8.87 16.78 -4.43
CA PRO A 121 -9.86 17.57 -3.69
C PRO A 121 -9.35 17.87 -2.28
N GLU A 122 -9.13 19.16 -1.96
CA GLU A 122 -8.64 19.58 -0.64
C GLU A 122 -9.57 19.17 0.51
N ASN A 123 -10.87 19.17 0.26
CA ASN A 123 -11.88 18.92 1.29
C ASN A 123 -11.84 17.51 1.88
N VAL A 124 -11.31 16.51 1.17
CA VAL A 124 -11.21 15.14 1.69
C VAL A 124 -10.16 15.00 2.80
N PHE A 125 -9.26 15.97 2.94
CA PHE A 125 -8.22 15.91 3.96
C PHE A 125 -8.64 16.50 5.31
N ARG A 126 -9.74 17.28 5.39
CA ARG A 126 -10.16 17.97 6.63
C ARG A 126 -10.31 17.06 7.84
N ASP A 127 -10.83 15.85 7.62
CA ASP A 127 -11.04 14.84 8.67
C ASP A 127 -10.22 13.57 8.41
N ALA A 128 -9.19 13.66 7.57
CA ALA A 128 -8.32 12.53 7.31
C ALA A 128 -7.51 12.18 8.57
N TYR A 129 -7.39 10.86 8.81
CA TYR A 129 -6.44 10.33 9.78
C TYR A 129 -5.06 10.25 9.17
N ALA A 130 -4.99 9.67 7.97
CA ALA A 130 -3.74 9.52 7.24
C ALA A 130 -3.94 9.69 5.74
N LEU A 131 -2.88 10.13 5.07
CA LEU A 131 -2.64 9.96 3.65
C LEU A 131 -1.69 8.77 3.46
N HIS A 132 -2.02 7.86 2.54
CA HIS A 132 -1.14 6.75 2.17
C HIS A 132 -0.85 6.75 0.67
N PHE A 133 0.39 6.43 0.28
CA PHE A 133 0.81 6.28 -1.12
C PHE A 133 2.00 5.33 -1.27
N CYS A 134 2.26 4.93 -2.54
CA CYS A 134 3.33 4.01 -2.94
C CYS A 134 4.18 4.61 -4.07
N SER A 135 5.29 3.95 -4.45
CA SER A 135 6.20 4.50 -5.45
C SER A 135 5.77 4.31 -6.89
N VAL A 136 4.89 3.37 -7.19
CA VAL A 136 4.46 3.02 -8.57
C VAL A 136 4.00 4.23 -9.37
N SER A 137 3.42 5.21 -8.68
CA SER A 137 2.84 6.41 -9.29
C SER A 137 3.69 7.68 -9.11
N LEU A 138 4.98 7.55 -8.75
CA LEU A 138 5.93 8.66 -8.56
C LEU A 138 6.86 8.90 -9.76
N GLY A 139 6.59 8.28 -10.92
CA GLY A 139 7.34 8.50 -12.15
C GLY A 139 7.13 9.89 -12.74
N ASP A 140 7.85 10.21 -13.79
CA ASP A 140 7.81 11.53 -14.47
C ASP A 140 6.52 11.67 -15.31
N PHE A 141 5.40 11.83 -14.62
CA PHE A 141 4.07 12.04 -15.19
C PHE A 141 3.17 12.77 -14.17
N PRO A 142 2.01 13.35 -14.59
CA PRO A 142 1.18 14.23 -13.77
C PRO A 142 0.84 13.72 -12.37
N MET A 143 0.62 12.42 -12.21
CA MET A 143 0.27 11.81 -10.93
C MET A 143 1.33 12.06 -9.83
N LYS A 144 2.62 12.24 -10.19
CA LYS A 144 3.67 12.61 -9.23
C LYS A 144 3.38 13.97 -8.57
N GLU A 145 2.99 14.96 -9.36
CA GLU A 145 2.64 16.28 -8.84
C GLU A 145 1.31 16.25 -8.07
N ALA A 146 0.39 15.37 -8.45
CA ALA A 146 -0.82 15.13 -7.66
C ALA A 146 -0.49 14.54 -6.28
N HIS A 147 0.52 13.66 -6.16
CA HIS A 147 1.02 13.18 -4.86
C HIS A 147 1.56 14.32 -4.01
N LYS A 148 2.40 15.22 -4.58
CA LYS A 148 2.91 16.40 -3.84
C LYS A 148 1.76 17.28 -3.34
N LYS A 149 0.72 17.44 -4.18
CA LYS A 149 -0.47 18.23 -3.80
C LYS A 149 -1.27 17.56 -2.68
N ALA A 150 -1.42 16.24 -2.73
CA ALA A 150 -2.07 15.49 -1.67
C ALA A 150 -1.29 15.56 -0.34
N VAL A 151 0.05 15.46 -0.39
CA VAL A 151 0.94 15.65 0.75
C VAL A 151 0.79 17.05 1.36
N GLU A 152 0.74 18.09 0.52
CA GLU A 152 0.52 19.48 0.97
C GLU A 152 -0.80 19.59 1.76
N TYR A 153 -1.90 19.06 1.22
CA TYR A 153 -3.21 19.12 1.86
C TYR A 153 -3.28 18.27 3.13
N ALA A 154 -2.70 17.08 3.12
CA ALA A 154 -2.62 16.20 4.29
C ALA A 154 -1.84 16.86 5.43
N SER A 155 -0.67 17.43 5.13
CA SER A 155 0.17 18.14 6.11
C SER A 155 -0.56 19.33 6.72
N LYS A 156 -1.25 20.16 5.90
CA LYS A 156 -2.06 21.30 6.39
C LYS A 156 -3.19 20.85 7.32
N ALA A 157 -3.78 19.67 7.06
CA ALA A 157 -4.85 19.12 7.87
C ALA A 157 -4.34 18.39 9.14
N GLY A 158 -3.03 18.21 9.29
CA GLY A 158 -2.43 17.46 10.39
C GLY A 158 -2.71 15.96 10.32
N ALA A 159 -2.92 15.43 9.11
CA ALA A 159 -3.04 14.00 8.87
C ALA A 159 -1.65 13.34 8.86
N VAL A 160 -1.56 12.10 9.31
CA VAL A 160 -0.33 11.29 9.28
C VAL A 160 -0.02 10.91 7.83
N ILE A 161 1.23 11.06 7.40
CA ILE A 161 1.66 10.69 6.06
C ILE A 161 2.36 9.33 6.12
N SER A 162 1.78 8.34 5.45
CA SER A 162 2.28 6.96 5.38
C SER A 162 2.78 6.65 3.96
N PHE A 163 4.02 6.25 3.87
CA PHE A 163 4.66 5.85 2.61
C PHE A 163 5.13 4.38 2.69
N ASP A 164 4.70 3.59 1.72
CA ASP A 164 5.21 2.26 1.42
C ASP A 164 5.82 2.31 0.02
N PRO A 165 7.15 2.31 -0.16
CA PRO A 165 7.76 2.34 -1.49
C PRO A 165 7.21 1.26 -2.40
N ASN A 166 7.03 0.04 -1.91
CA ASN A 166 6.40 -1.07 -2.65
C ASN A 166 6.96 -1.17 -4.07
N LEU A 167 8.27 -1.34 -4.16
CA LEU A 167 9.04 -1.20 -5.39
C LEU A 167 8.56 -2.12 -6.51
N ARG A 168 8.48 -1.57 -7.72
CA ARG A 168 8.18 -2.31 -8.96
C ARG A 168 9.15 -1.85 -10.05
N PRO A 169 10.42 -2.31 -10.03
CA PRO A 169 11.44 -1.87 -11.01
C PRO A 169 10.99 -2.04 -12.46
N GLN A 170 10.16 -3.06 -12.73
CA GLN A 170 9.65 -3.35 -14.08
C GLN A 170 8.75 -2.25 -14.67
N LEU A 171 8.26 -1.33 -13.85
CA LEU A 171 7.43 -0.18 -14.25
C LEU A 171 8.26 1.09 -14.52
N TRP A 172 9.56 1.03 -14.29
CA TRP A 172 10.47 2.17 -14.42
C TRP A 172 11.42 1.98 -15.60
N GLU A 173 11.91 3.07 -16.15
CA GLU A 173 12.91 3.03 -17.24
C GLU A 173 14.25 2.46 -16.74
N ASP A 174 14.61 2.83 -15.51
CA ASP A 174 15.80 2.34 -14.82
C ASP A 174 15.63 2.44 -13.29
N GLU A 175 16.47 1.71 -12.57
CA GLU A 175 16.46 1.66 -11.11
C GLU A 175 16.93 2.96 -10.45
N GLU A 176 17.76 3.77 -11.13
CA GLU A 176 18.24 5.04 -10.61
C GLU A 176 17.10 6.07 -10.53
N LYS A 177 16.24 6.12 -11.56
CA LYS A 177 15.04 6.97 -11.54
C LYS A 177 14.06 6.55 -10.45
N LEU A 178 13.86 5.25 -10.27
CA LEU A 178 13.02 4.74 -9.16
C LEU A 178 13.59 5.15 -7.80
N CYS A 179 14.88 4.90 -7.58
CA CYS A 179 15.56 5.25 -6.32
C CYS A 179 15.48 6.77 -6.05
N THR A 180 15.71 7.59 -7.08
CA THR A 180 15.62 9.05 -6.97
C THR A 180 14.21 9.49 -6.60
N ALA A 181 13.18 8.96 -7.25
CA ALA A 181 11.79 9.29 -6.95
C ALA A 181 11.40 8.86 -5.53
N VAL A 182 11.81 7.67 -5.08
CA VAL A 182 11.56 7.24 -3.70
C VAL A 182 12.24 8.18 -2.71
N LYS A 183 13.52 8.51 -2.91
CA LYS A 183 14.28 9.41 -2.03
C LYS A 183 13.70 10.83 -1.98
N GLU A 184 13.11 11.31 -3.07
CA GLU A 184 12.41 12.61 -3.10
C GLU A 184 11.21 12.64 -2.15
N PHE A 185 10.52 11.50 -1.96
CA PHE A 185 9.31 11.43 -1.14
C PHE A 185 9.55 10.97 0.30
N LEU A 186 10.70 10.41 0.64
CA LEU A 186 11.03 10.03 2.03
C LEU A 186 10.82 11.15 3.04
N PRO A 187 11.29 12.41 2.80
CA PRO A 187 11.15 13.50 3.78
C PRO A 187 9.71 13.93 4.05
N TYR A 188 8.75 13.52 3.24
CA TYR A 188 7.34 13.82 3.47
C TYR A 188 6.66 12.82 4.40
N SER A 189 7.33 11.70 4.72
CA SER A 189 6.72 10.56 5.39
C SER A 189 6.85 10.66 6.91
N ASP A 190 5.76 10.49 7.63
CA ASP A 190 5.75 10.28 9.08
C ASP A 190 5.96 8.80 9.44
N ILE A 191 5.31 7.92 8.67
CA ILE A 191 5.42 6.46 8.77
C ILE A 191 5.98 5.94 7.45
N LEU A 192 7.14 5.31 7.50
CA LEU A 192 7.77 4.63 6.38
C LEU A 192 7.66 3.11 6.60
N LYS A 193 7.06 2.38 5.65
CA LYS A 193 7.16 0.93 5.62
C LYS A 193 8.21 0.50 4.61
N LEU A 194 9.11 -0.38 5.03
CA LEU A 194 10.13 -1.01 4.19
C LEU A 194 10.02 -2.53 4.31
N SER A 195 10.23 -3.26 3.22
CA SER A 195 10.53 -4.67 3.26
C SER A 195 12.05 -4.90 3.36
N ASP A 196 12.46 -6.10 3.74
CA ASP A 196 13.87 -6.51 3.75
C ASP A 196 14.49 -6.47 2.34
N GLU A 197 13.71 -6.76 1.30
CA GLU A 197 14.13 -6.64 -0.10
C GLU A 197 14.35 -5.18 -0.55
N GLU A 198 13.66 -4.23 0.04
CA GLU A 198 13.70 -2.81 -0.33
C GLU A 198 14.81 -2.03 0.40
N LEU A 199 15.24 -2.50 1.57
CA LEU A 199 16.15 -1.78 2.44
C LEU A 199 17.44 -1.38 1.72
N PHE A 200 18.13 -2.35 1.12
CA PHE A 200 19.40 -2.09 0.45
C PHE A 200 19.22 -1.15 -0.74
N PHE A 201 18.18 -1.37 -1.53
CA PHE A 201 17.90 -0.55 -2.71
C PHE A 201 17.71 0.93 -2.38
N ILE A 202 16.97 1.23 -1.30
CA ILE A 202 16.62 2.60 -0.92
C ILE A 202 17.74 3.27 -0.13
N THR A 203 18.37 2.54 0.81
CA THR A 203 19.31 3.13 1.78
C THR A 203 20.77 2.83 1.48
N GLY A 204 21.06 1.80 0.69
CA GLY A 204 22.41 1.27 0.48
C GLY A 204 22.98 0.52 1.71
N LYS A 205 22.12 0.22 2.71
CA LYS A 205 22.51 -0.50 3.94
C LYS A 205 21.96 -1.92 3.93
N GLU A 206 22.71 -2.87 4.46
CA GLU A 206 22.27 -4.28 4.58
C GLU A 206 21.45 -4.53 5.85
N GLN A 207 21.69 -3.75 6.90
CA GLN A 207 21.00 -3.87 8.18
C GLN A 207 20.13 -2.64 8.44
N ILE A 208 18.91 -2.87 8.90
CA ILE A 208 17.98 -1.77 9.18
C ILE A 208 18.54 -0.80 10.23
N GLN A 209 19.26 -1.33 11.23
CA GLN A 209 19.86 -0.54 12.30
C GLN A 209 20.84 0.52 11.80
N ASP A 210 21.54 0.23 10.69
CA ASP A 210 22.51 1.15 10.08
C ASP A 210 21.83 2.28 9.27
N ALA A 211 20.55 2.12 8.96
CA ALA A 211 19.77 3.09 8.20
C ALA A 211 18.89 4.00 9.09
N LEU A 212 18.62 3.60 10.35
CA LEU A 212 17.60 4.26 11.19
C LEU A 212 17.88 5.74 11.42
N GLU A 213 19.13 6.11 11.75
CA GLU A 213 19.46 7.52 12.03
C GLU A 213 19.28 8.38 10.78
N ASP A 214 19.75 7.90 9.62
CA ASP A 214 19.58 8.60 8.34
C ASP A 214 18.08 8.80 8.02
N LEU A 215 17.24 7.78 8.27
CA LEU A 215 15.80 7.84 8.05
C LEU A 215 15.10 8.80 9.03
N PHE A 216 15.48 8.75 10.31
CA PHE A 216 14.92 9.66 11.32
C PHE A 216 15.34 11.12 11.08
N ASP A 217 16.53 11.35 10.55
CA ASP A 217 17.02 12.71 10.22
C ASP A 217 16.30 13.31 9.01
N LEU A 218 15.68 12.47 8.15
CA LEU A 218 14.77 12.93 7.11
C LEU A 218 13.39 13.36 7.65
N GLY A 219 13.10 13.17 8.95
CA GLY A 219 11.84 13.54 9.60
C GLY A 219 10.89 12.36 9.82
N ILE A 220 11.22 11.15 9.34
CA ILE A 220 10.42 9.94 9.55
C ILE A 220 10.35 9.65 11.06
N SER A 221 9.15 9.44 11.57
CA SER A 221 8.91 9.21 13.01
C SER A 221 8.78 7.74 13.37
N VAL A 222 8.25 6.93 12.43
CA VAL A 222 8.00 5.50 12.59
C VAL A 222 8.50 4.75 11.37
N VAL A 223 9.40 3.80 11.56
CA VAL A 223 9.86 2.88 10.51
C VAL A 223 9.27 1.51 10.79
N LEU A 224 8.46 1.00 9.87
CA LEU A 224 7.95 -0.38 9.85
C LEU A 224 8.82 -1.21 8.93
N TYR A 225 9.42 -2.25 9.46
CA TYR A 225 10.30 -3.15 8.71
C TYR A 225 9.68 -4.54 8.65
N THR A 226 9.23 -4.95 7.45
CA THR A 226 8.57 -6.24 7.23
C THR A 226 9.53 -7.24 6.60
N LYS A 227 9.51 -8.48 7.12
CA LYS A 227 10.42 -9.58 6.73
C LYS A 227 9.64 -10.81 6.27
N GLY A 228 8.55 -10.60 5.54
CA GLY A 228 7.68 -11.66 5.03
C GLY A 228 7.27 -12.66 6.11
N SER A 229 7.62 -13.93 5.92
CA SER A 229 7.32 -15.01 6.90
C SER A 229 8.07 -14.88 8.22
N HIS A 230 9.11 -14.06 8.30
CA HIS A 230 9.89 -13.84 9.52
C HIS A 230 9.29 -12.79 10.45
N GLY A 231 8.20 -12.11 10.03
CA GLY A 231 7.47 -11.16 10.85
C GLY A 231 7.77 -9.71 10.53
N ALA A 232 7.67 -8.85 11.54
CA ALA A 232 7.83 -7.42 11.37
C ALA A 232 8.45 -6.77 12.61
N GLU A 233 9.07 -5.63 12.37
CA GLU A 233 9.69 -4.79 13.38
C GLU A 233 9.19 -3.35 13.21
N VAL A 234 9.19 -2.61 14.30
CA VAL A 234 8.93 -1.17 14.31
C VAL A 234 10.05 -0.46 15.05
N TYR A 235 10.42 0.71 14.54
CA TYR A 235 11.44 1.55 15.12
C TYR A 235 10.96 2.99 15.20
N THR A 236 11.20 3.60 16.34
CA THR A 236 11.09 5.04 16.59
C THR A 236 12.37 5.48 17.31
N ARG A 237 12.60 6.79 17.47
CA ARG A 237 13.75 7.26 18.28
C ARG A 237 13.66 6.82 19.76
N LYS A 238 12.47 6.46 20.27
CA LYS A 238 12.24 6.12 21.68
C LYS A 238 12.19 4.62 21.96
N ALA A 239 11.61 3.85 21.05
CA ALA A 239 11.31 2.45 21.27
C ALA A 239 11.44 1.64 19.97
N SER A 240 11.68 0.35 20.13
CA SER A 240 11.57 -0.63 19.06
C SER A 240 10.81 -1.86 19.55
N ALA A 241 10.14 -2.55 18.65
CA ALA A 241 9.49 -3.82 18.93
C ALA A 241 9.64 -4.77 17.74
N SER A 242 9.59 -6.05 17.99
CA SER A 242 9.67 -7.10 16.99
C SER A 242 8.67 -8.19 17.30
N VAL A 243 7.94 -8.65 16.29
CA VAL A 243 7.05 -9.81 16.42
C VAL A 243 7.36 -10.83 15.32
N PRO A 244 7.40 -12.12 15.63
CA PRO A 244 7.63 -13.16 14.66
C PRO A 244 6.48 -13.27 13.68
N GLY A 245 6.74 -13.75 12.47
CA GLY A 245 5.73 -14.11 11.51
C GLY A 245 4.87 -15.28 12.01
N ARG A 246 3.70 -15.43 11.41
CA ARG A 246 2.82 -16.56 11.72
C ARG A 246 3.15 -17.74 10.81
N ASP A 247 3.28 -18.93 11.42
CA ASP A 247 3.45 -20.18 10.66
C ASP A 247 2.11 -20.55 9.99
N LYS A 248 1.88 -20.00 8.81
CA LYS A 248 0.71 -20.22 7.98
C LYS A 248 1.12 -20.58 6.57
N LYS A 249 0.51 -21.62 6.02
CA LYS A 249 0.74 -22.00 4.62
C LYS A 249 0.14 -20.94 3.69
N ALA A 250 0.98 -20.23 2.97
CA ALA A 250 0.54 -19.26 1.99
C ALA A 250 -0.10 -19.94 0.78
N VAL A 251 -1.26 -19.44 0.36
CA VAL A 251 -1.95 -19.77 -0.89
C VAL A 251 -1.71 -18.67 -1.91
N ASP A 252 -1.79 -17.40 -1.46
CA ASP A 252 -1.54 -16.22 -2.27
C ASP A 252 -1.04 -15.07 -1.37
N THR A 253 0.12 -14.51 -1.68
CA THR A 253 0.71 -13.40 -0.92
C THR A 253 0.40 -12.03 -1.51
N THR A 254 -0.47 -11.96 -2.54
CA THR A 254 -0.89 -10.70 -3.15
C THR A 254 -1.57 -9.81 -2.11
N GLY A 255 -1.10 -8.57 -2.00
CA GLY A 255 -1.66 -7.60 -1.06
C GLY A 255 -1.30 -7.82 0.42
N ALA A 256 -0.41 -8.78 0.77
CA ALA A 256 -0.04 -8.99 2.17
C ALA A 256 0.65 -7.76 2.79
N GLY A 257 1.59 -7.11 2.08
CA GLY A 257 2.22 -5.87 2.50
C GLY A 257 1.22 -4.72 2.65
N ASP A 258 0.34 -4.59 1.67
CA ASP A 258 -0.72 -3.57 1.66
C ASP A 258 -1.70 -3.80 2.82
N GLY A 259 -2.06 -5.07 3.05
CA GLY A 259 -2.89 -5.49 4.20
C GLY A 259 -2.22 -5.16 5.54
N PHE A 260 -0.89 -5.35 5.62
CA PHE A 260 -0.13 -5.03 6.83
C PHE A 260 -0.25 -3.54 7.15
N ILE A 261 0.14 -2.65 6.23
CA ILE A 261 0.09 -1.21 6.50
C ILE A 261 -1.34 -0.70 6.65
N GLY A 262 -2.31 -1.21 5.86
CA GLY A 262 -3.71 -0.83 5.95
C GLY A 262 -4.34 -1.19 7.30
N SER A 263 -4.07 -2.38 7.83
CA SER A 263 -4.53 -2.82 9.16
C SER A 263 -3.81 -2.07 10.28
N PHE A 264 -2.53 -1.78 10.14
CA PHE A 264 -1.74 -1.00 11.09
C PHE A 264 -2.30 0.42 11.23
N LEU A 265 -2.51 1.12 10.13
CA LEU A 265 -3.11 2.46 10.10
C LEU A 265 -4.54 2.45 10.66
N ASN A 266 -5.32 1.41 10.35
CA ASN A 266 -6.67 1.27 10.88
C ASN A 266 -6.68 1.14 12.40
N GLN A 267 -5.79 0.32 12.98
CA GLN A 267 -5.72 0.13 14.42
C GLN A 267 -5.26 1.40 15.13
N LEU A 268 -4.24 2.11 14.61
CA LEU A 268 -3.82 3.40 15.15
C LEU A 268 -4.96 4.43 15.14
N ALA A 269 -5.71 4.49 14.03
CA ALA A 269 -6.87 5.39 13.90
C ALA A 269 -8.02 5.01 14.85
N PHE A 270 -8.26 3.72 15.04
CA PHE A 270 -9.28 3.20 15.94
C PHE A 270 -8.99 3.59 17.39
N ASP A 271 -7.71 3.51 17.79
CA ASP A 271 -7.25 3.90 19.12
C ASP A 271 -7.01 5.42 19.25
N GLY A 272 -7.27 6.20 18.21
CA GLY A 272 -7.15 7.65 18.17
C GLY A 272 -5.72 8.17 18.36
N LYS A 273 -4.70 7.38 17.98
CA LYS A 273 -3.29 7.75 18.15
C LYS A 273 -2.89 8.86 17.20
N SER A 274 -2.42 9.96 17.72
CA SER A 274 -1.76 11.02 16.96
C SER A 274 -0.30 10.66 16.67
N LEU A 275 0.36 11.41 15.78
CA LEU A 275 1.79 11.24 15.52
C LEU A 275 2.62 11.47 16.81
N GLU A 276 2.24 12.43 17.63
CA GLU A 276 2.92 12.69 18.90
C GLU A 276 2.74 11.55 19.90
N ASP A 277 1.54 10.92 19.94
CA ASP A 277 1.34 9.70 20.74
C ASP A 277 2.25 8.58 20.27
N MET A 278 2.36 8.36 18.95
CA MET A 278 3.22 7.32 18.37
C MET A 278 4.68 7.49 18.77
N LYS A 279 5.21 8.71 18.77
CA LYS A 279 6.57 9.01 19.20
C LYS A 279 6.82 8.68 20.68
N GLN A 280 5.76 8.55 21.49
CA GLN A 280 5.83 8.28 22.93
C GLN A 280 5.49 6.83 23.30
N MET A 281 5.04 5.99 22.36
CA MET A 281 4.67 4.62 22.63
C MET A 281 5.84 3.77 23.12
N THR A 282 5.52 2.78 23.97
CA THR A 282 6.49 1.81 24.49
C THR A 282 6.62 0.61 23.52
N SER A 283 7.64 -0.22 23.71
CA SER A 283 7.84 -1.45 22.94
C SER A 283 6.63 -2.39 23.02
N GLU A 284 6.05 -2.56 24.22
CA GLU A 284 4.89 -3.41 24.46
C GLU A 284 3.64 -2.91 23.71
N GLN A 285 3.46 -1.59 23.63
CA GLN A 285 2.38 -1.01 22.85
C GLN A 285 2.60 -1.28 21.36
N TRP A 286 3.81 -1.11 20.85
CA TRP A 286 4.12 -1.40 19.46
C TRP A 286 3.96 -2.88 19.09
N GLU A 287 4.33 -3.80 19.99
CA GLU A 287 4.10 -5.24 19.80
C GLU A 287 2.61 -5.57 19.56
N GLN A 288 1.70 -4.86 20.22
CA GLN A 288 0.25 -5.06 20.01
C GLN A 288 -0.16 -4.69 18.58
N TYR A 289 0.31 -3.55 18.04
CA TYR A 289 0.01 -3.13 16.68
C TYR A 289 0.63 -4.06 15.63
N LEU A 290 1.89 -4.47 15.83
CA LEU A 290 2.55 -5.43 14.95
C LEU A 290 1.83 -6.79 14.96
N THR A 291 1.46 -7.28 16.15
CA THR A 291 0.71 -8.53 16.32
C THR A 291 -0.62 -8.47 15.59
N PHE A 292 -1.36 -7.37 15.74
CA PHE A 292 -2.62 -7.16 15.01
C PHE A 292 -2.43 -7.30 13.50
N SER A 293 -1.45 -6.58 12.93
CA SER A 293 -1.20 -6.59 11.49
C SER A 293 -0.68 -7.95 11.01
N ASN A 294 0.17 -8.64 11.79
CA ASN A 294 0.63 -9.99 11.46
C ASN A 294 -0.53 -11.03 11.49
N VAL A 295 -1.47 -10.91 12.42
CA VAL A 295 -2.68 -11.75 12.45
C VAL A 295 -3.51 -11.53 11.20
N PHE A 296 -3.76 -10.27 10.85
CA PHE A 296 -4.53 -9.89 9.65
C PHE A 296 -3.92 -10.46 8.38
N CYS A 297 -2.61 -10.24 8.18
CA CYS A 297 -1.90 -10.75 7.01
C CYS A 297 -1.82 -12.27 7.00
N GLY A 298 -1.53 -12.90 8.15
CA GLY A 298 -1.42 -14.35 8.26
C GLY A 298 -2.74 -15.09 7.95
N ASP A 299 -3.90 -14.45 8.10
CA ASP A 299 -5.17 -14.98 7.62
C ASP A 299 -5.36 -14.71 6.12
N SER A 300 -5.06 -13.49 5.64
CA SER A 300 -5.28 -13.09 4.26
C SER A 300 -4.51 -13.98 3.27
N ILE A 301 -3.25 -14.31 3.56
CA ILE A 301 -2.41 -15.13 2.66
C ILE A 301 -2.90 -16.57 2.47
N GLN A 302 -3.85 -17.04 3.26
CA GLN A 302 -4.48 -18.37 3.12
C GLN A 302 -5.60 -18.40 2.08
N LYS A 303 -5.93 -17.26 1.47
CA LYS A 303 -7.00 -17.07 0.49
C LYS A 303 -6.45 -16.42 -0.77
N LYS A 304 -7.12 -16.58 -1.91
CA LYS A 304 -6.73 -15.93 -3.17
C LYS A 304 -7.20 -14.48 -3.25
N GLY A 305 -6.33 -13.60 -3.78
CA GLY A 305 -6.59 -12.19 -4.01
C GLY A 305 -6.18 -11.29 -2.84
N ALA A 306 -6.19 -9.97 -3.06
CA ALA A 306 -5.85 -8.96 -2.05
C ALA A 306 -7.11 -8.57 -1.23
N ILE A 307 -7.88 -7.57 -1.68
CA ILE A 307 -9.04 -7.04 -0.93
C ILE A 307 -10.05 -8.14 -0.57
N SER A 308 -10.29 -9.08 -1.50
CA SER A 308 -11.22 -10.19 -1.30
C SER A 308 -10.78 -11.19 -0.21
N SER A 309 -9.49 -11.24 0.12
CA SER A 309 -8.94 -12.11 1.16
C SER A 309 -9.01 -11.51 2.57
N TYR A 310 -9.16 -10.19 2.67
CA TYR A 310 -9.10 -9.47 3.93
C TYR A 310 -10.32 -9.76 4.82
N ILE A 311 -10.07 -9.96 6.10
CA ILE A 311 -11.09 -10.26 7.12
C ILE A 311 -11.65 -9.01 7.77
N THR A 312 -12.81 -9.16 8.37
CA THR A 312 -13.47 -8.08 9.11
C THR A 312 -12.90 -7.93 10.53
N ARG A 313 -13.26 -6.83 11.19
CA ARG A 313 -12.86 -6.60 12.60
C ARG A 313 -13.44 -7.67 13.55
N GLU A 314 -14.65 -8.14 13.32
CA GLU A 314 -15.26 -9.20 14.10
C GLU A 314 -14.49 -10.52 13.97
N GLN A 315 -14.05 -10.85 12.75
CA GLN A 315 -13.21 -12.02 12.50
C GLN A 315 -11.83 -11.87 13.16
N MET A 316 -11.26 -10.65 13.15
CA MET A 316 -10.00 -10.36 13.86
C MET A 316 -10.11 -10.62 15.37
N GLN A 317 -11.22 -10.23 16.01
CA GLN A 317 -11.44 -10.46 17.44
C GLN A 317 -11.41 -11.94 17.83
N ILE A 318 -11.75 -12.84 16.91
CA ILE A 318 -11.70 -14.29 17.13
C ILE A 318 -10.27 -14.83 17.01
N LEU A 319 -9.43 -14.19 16.19
CA LEU A 319 -8.07 -14.65 15.88
C LEU A 319 -6.98 -14.05 16.77
N LEU A 320 -7.30 -12.95 17.42
CA LEU A 320 -6.39 -12.32 18.39
C LEU A 320 -6.35 -13.16 19.68
N PRO A 321 -5.16 -13.30 20.29
CA PRO A 321 -4.99 -14.07 21.53
C PRO A 321 -5.71 -13.44 22.72
#